data_abf530a4070bd754c412b6de93af3620
#
_entry.id   abf530a4070bd754c412b6de93af3620
#
_cell.length_a   1.000
_cell.length_b   1.000
_cell.length_c   1.000
_cell.angle_alpha   90.00
_cell.angle_beta   90.00
_cell.angle_gamma   90.00
#
_symmetry.space_group_name_H-M   'P 1'
#
loop_
_entity.id
_entity.type
_entity.pdbx_description
1 polymer ?
#
loop_
_entity_poly.entity_id
_entity_poly.type
_entity_poly.pdbx_seq_one_letter_code
_entity_poly.pdbx_strand_id
1 'polypeptide(L)'
;EQFPLKDTSVSTTINGVIAETYVTQTYTNEGQNPINASYVFPASARVTVHGMKMEIGDEVITAKIREKEEAKTEFEEAKSEGKSASLLEQQRPNVFTMNVANVMPGDTVRIELHYTELISSRDGVYQFVFPTVTGPRYASPSPENSGQDEWVASPYLEEGTAPQGTYDIAVNLSTGVPISSLTSSSHKIKVEKESESIAHVTLSDSGEFA
;
A
#
# COMPACT_ATOMS: atom_id res chain seq x y z
N GLU A 1 -17.51 5.00 8.29
CA GLU A 1 -16.31 4.16 8.37
C GLU A 1 -15.55 4.53 9.64
N GLN A 2 -15.23 3.54 10.49
CA GLN A 2 -14.65 3.82 11.81
C GLN A 2 -13.11 3.91 11.77
N PHE A 3 -12.49 3.51 10.67
CA PHE A 3 -11.04 3.49 10.47
C PHE A 3 -10.65 4.02 9.09
N PRO A 4 -10.91 5.31 8.82
CA PRO A 4 -10.64 5.90 7.53
C PRO A 4 -9.15 6.09 7.26
N LEU A 5 -8.77 5.93 5.98
CA LEU A 5 -7.48 6.35 5.44
C LEU A 5 -7.42 7.89 5.44
N LYS A 6 -6.41 8.45 6.07
CA LYS A 6 -6.22 9.90 6.18
C LYS A 6 -5.19 10.45 5.19
N ASP A 7 -4.16 9.65 4.92
CA ASP A 7 -3.07 10.07 4.04
C ASP A 7 -2.39 8.89 3.37
N THR A 8 -1.98 9.06 2.13
CA THR A 8 -1.12 8.13 1.39
C THR A 8 0.02 8.91 0.76
N SER A 9 1.24 8.56 1.12
CA SER A 9 2.46 9.09 0.50
C SER A 9 3.26 7.96 -0.14
N VAL A 10 3.63 8.14 -1.40
CA VAL A 10 4.40 7.17 -2.17
C VAL A 10 5.69 7.82 -2.67
N SER A 11 6.83 7.24 -2.31
CA SER A 11 8.14 7.65 -2.80
C SER A 11 8.79 6.50 -3.55
N THR A 12 9.07 6.69 -4.83
CA THR A 12 9.68 5.67 -5.68
C THR A 12 10.97 6.18 -6.30
N THR A 13 12.01 5.35 -6.24
CA THR A 13 13.26 5.57 -6.97
C THR A 13 13.40 4.50 -8.03
N ILE A 14 13.50 4.92 -9.28
CA ILE A 14 13.67 4.01 -10.42
C ILE A 14 15.11 4.13 -10.93
N ASN A 15 15.88 3.04 -10.78
CA ASN A 15 17.23 2.93 -11.30
C ASN A 15 17.24 1.89 -12.44
N GLY A 16 17.41 2.36 -13.67
CA GLY A 16 17.28 1.53 -14.87
C GLY A 16 15.86 0.95 -14.95
N VAL A 17 15.72 -0.32 -14.63
CA VAL A 17 14.45 -1.06 -14.68
C VAL A 17 13.96 -1.54 -13.30
N ILE A 18 14.64 -1.16 -12.23
CA ILE A 18 14.26 -1.50 -10.86
C ILE A 18 13.61 -0.29 -10.21
N ALA A 19 12.37 -0.43 -9.80
CA ALA A 19 11.67 0.53 -8.97
C ALA A 19 11.74 0.09 -7.50
N GLU A 20 12.28 0.94 -6.65
CA GLU A 20 12.27 0.81 -5.20
C GLU A 20 11.24 1.77 -4.64
N THR A 21 10.25 1.27 -3.93
CA THR A 21 9.10 2.04 -3.49
C THR A 21 8.90 1.94 -1.99
N TYR A 22 8.68 3.09 -1.38
CA TYR A 22 8.23 3.26 -0.01
C TYR A 22 6.83 3.85 -0.04
N VAL A 23 5.91 3.18 0.63
CA VAL A 23 4.52 3.60 0.78
C VAL A 23 4.27 3.87 2.24
N THR A 24 3.76 5.05 2.55
CA THR A 24 3.30 5.41 3.89
C THR A 24 1.81 5.67 3.83
N GLN A 25 1.04 5.00 4.68
CA GLN A 25 -0.39 5.23 4.82
C GLN A 25 -0.75 5.46 6.28
N THR A 26 -1.59 6.45 6.52
CA THR A 26 -2.03 6.85 7.86
C THR A 26 -3.52 6.63 8.00
N TYR A 27 -3.90 5.91 9.05
CA TYR A 27 -5.29 5.62 9.43
C TYR A 27 -5.53 6.10 10.84
N THR A 28 -6.78 6.42 11.18
CA THR A 28 -7.16 6.80 12.54
C THR A 28 -8.42 6.05 12.94
N ASN A 29 -8.43 5.46 14.16
CA ASN A 29 -9.65 4.88 14.71
C ASN A 29 -10.53 6.02 15.26
N GLU A 30 -11.54 6.41 14.49
CA GLU A 30 -12.53 7.43 14.86
C GLU A 30 -13.74 6.82 15.60
N GLY A 31 -13.72 5.51 15.81
CA GLY A 31 -14.76 4.80 16.57
C GLY A 31 -14.64 5.01 18.08
N GLN A 32 -15.55 4.38 18.82
CA GLN A 32 -15.58 4.42 20.28
C GLN A 32 -15.08 3.12 20.93
N ASN A 33 -14.75 2.12 20.13
CA ASN A 33 -14.31 0.81 20.59
C ASN A 33 -12.95 0.44 20.00
N PRO A 34 -12.14 -0.38 20.69
CA PRO A 34 -10.97 -1.01 20.10
C PRO A 34 -11.37 -1.86 18.88
N ILE A 35 -10.56 -1.81 17.84
CA ILE A 35 -10.79 -2.55 16.60
C ILE A 35 -9.62 -3.44 16.23
N ASN A 36 -9.92 -4.52 15.51
CA ASN A 36 -8.96 -5.25 14.72
C ASN A 36 -9.18 -4.86 13.25
N ALA A 37 -8.12 -4.50 12.55
CA ALA A 37 -8.20 -4.07 11.17
C ALA A 37 -7.34 -4.97 10.27
N SER A 38 -7.75 -5.11 9.02
CA SER A 38 -6.95 -5.78 7.99
C SER A 38 -6.57 -4.77 6.93
N TYR A 39 -5.28 -4.67 6.69
CA TYR A 39 -4.71 -3.89 5.62
C TYR A 39 -4.43 -4.80 4.42
N VAL A 40 -4.92 -4.43 3.26
CA VAL A 40 -4.73 -5.20 2.03
C VAL A 40 -3.93 -4.36 1.03
N PHE A 41 -2.74 -4.85 0.67
CA PHE A 41 -1.90 -4.22 -0.33
C PHE A 41 -1.94 -5.04 -1.64
N PRO A 42 -2.50 -4.48 -2.72
CA PRO A 42 -2.46 -5.10 -4.03
C PRO A 42 -1.09 -4.84 -4.67
N ALA A 43 -0.27 -5.86 -4.80
CA ALA A 43 1.00 -5.77 -5.50
C ALA A 43 0.94 -6.39 -6.88
N SER A 44 1.86 -6.05 -7.76
CA SER A 44 2.05 -6.80 -9.01
C SER A 44 2.77 -8.14 -8.73
N ALA A 45 2.68 -9.09 -9.65
CA ALA A 45 3.41 -10.37 -9.55
C ALA A 45 4.94 -10.20 -9.57
N ARG A 46 5.43 -9.01 -9.85
CA ARG A 46 6.85 -8.67 -9.98
C ARG A 46 7.40 -7.95 -8.75
N VAL A 47 6.56 -7.78 -7.73
CA VAL A 47 6.93 -7.11 -6.49
C VAL A 47 7.62 -8.07 -5.54
N THR A 48 8.72 -7.61 -4.94
CA THR A 48 9.37 -8.24 -3.79
C THR A 48 9.26 -7.30 -2.60
N VAL A 49 8.50 -7.71 -1.59
CA VAL A 49 8.36 -6.95 -0.33
C VAL A 49 9.59 -7.20 0.54
N HIS A 50 10.25 -6.13 0.98
CA HIS A 50 11.46 -6.21 1.82
C HIS A 50 11.17 -6.02 3.30
N GLY A 51 10.14 -5.27 3.62
CA GLY A 51 9.77 -5.01 5.00
C GLY A 51 8.54 -4.15 5.12
N MET A 52 8.04 -4.15 6.33
CA MET A 52 6.94 -3.31 6.74
C MET A 52 7.15 -2.89 8.18
N LYS A 53 6.80 -1.65 8.44
CA LYS A 53 6.84 -1.04 9.76
C LYS A 53 5.46 -0.45 10.05
N MET A 54 5.03 -0.58 11.28
CA MET A 54 3.81 0.03 11.79
C MET A 54 4.13 0.85 13.03
N GLU A 55 3.55 2.03 13.08
CA GLU A 55 3.61 2.91 14.24
C GLU A 55 2.17 3.09 14.77
N ILE A 56 1.96 2.83 16.06
CA ILE A 56 0.68 3.03 16.75
C ILE A 56 0.98 3.83 18.01
N GLY A 57 0.59 5.11 18.03
CA GLY A 57 1.02 6.01 19.11
C GLY A 57 2.55 6.06 19.20
N ASP A 58 3.10 5.69 20.36
CA ASP A 58 4.55 5.63 20.61
C ASP A 58 5.16 4.24 20.33
N GLU A 59 4.35 3.27 19.95
CA GLU A 59 4.80 1.90 19.69
C GLU A 59 5.18 1.71 18.23
N VAL A 60 6.35 1.09 18.01
CA VAL A 60 6.86 0.76 16.66
C VAL A 60 6.98 -0.73 16.53
N ILE A 61 6.22 -1.30 15.59
CA ILE A 61 6.22 -2.71 15.27
C ILE A 61 6.84 -2.91 13.90
N THR A 62 7.88 -3.74 13.82
CA THR A 62 8.49 -4.12 12.54
C THR A 62 8.08 -5.54 12.21
N ALA A 63 7.42 -5.72 11.08
CA ALA A 63 7.05 -7.05 10.61
C ALA A 63 8.29 -7.83 10.18
N LYS A 64 8.39 -9.07 10.64
CA LYS A 64 9.41 -10.02 10.18
C LYS A 64 8.77 -10.95 9.15
N ILE A 65 9.47 -11.18 8.05
CA ILE A 65 9.08 -12.22 7.09
C ILE A 65 9.38 -13.56 7.75
N ARG A 66 8.34 -14.35 8.04
CA ARG A 66 8.44 -15.68 8.66
C ARG A 66 7.59 -16.69 7.89
N GLU A 67 7.77 -17.96 8.21
CA GLU A 67 6.84 -18.99 7.73
C GLU A 67 5.41 -18.70 8.25
N LYS A 68 4.43 -18.94 7.40
CA LYS A 68 3.03 -18.53 7.61
C LYS A 68 2.44 -19.04 8.94
N GLU A 69 2.71 -20.28 9.29
CA GLU A 69 2.14 -20.93 10.50
C GLU A 69 2.75 -20.36 11.80
N GLU A 70 4.08 -20.11 11.83
CA GLU A 70 4.74 -19.47 12.97
C GLU A 70 4.23 -18.06 13.19
N ALA A 71 4.17 -17.28 12.11
CA ALA A 71 3.72 -15.89 12.17
C ALA A 71 2.28 -15.76 12.67
N LYS A 72 1.40 -16.70 12.29
CA LYS A 72 0.01 -16.74 12.74
C LYS A 72 -0.10 -17.05 14.23
N THR A 73 0.67 -18.00 14.72
CA THR A 73 0.69 -18.38 16.15
C THR A 73 1.15 -17.21 17.02
N GLU A 74 2.27 -16.56 16.67
CA GLU A 74 2.79 -15.39 17.37
C GLU A 74 1.79 -14.23 17.39
N PHE A 75 1.06 -14.01 16.27
CA PHE A 75 0.04 -12.97 16.16
C PHE A 75 -1.14 -13.23 17.11
N GLU A 76 -1.66 -14.45 17.13
CA GLU A 76 -2.80 -14.80 18.00
C GLU A 76 -2.42 -14.75 19.49
N GLU A 77 -1.19 -15.13 19.84
CA GLU A 77 -0.65 -15.00 21.20
C GLU A 77 -0.57 -13.54 21.64
N ALA A 78 0.05 -12.68 20.84
CA ALA A 78 0.17 -11.25 21.13
C ALA A 78 -1.19 -10.56 21.25
N LYS A 79 -2.14 -10.92 20.36
CA LYS A 79 -3.52 -10.44 20.40
C LYS A 79 -4.24 -10.84 21.69
N SER A 80 -4.07 -12.09 22.14
CA SER A 80 -4.69 -12.59 23.38
C SER A 80 -4.14 -11.90 24.63
N GLU A 81 -2.88 -11.44 24.58
CA GLU A 81 -2.22 -10.68 25.64
C GLU A 81 -2.60 -9.18 25.63
N GLY A 82 -3.45 -8.74 24.70
CA GLY A 82 -3.86 -7.33 24.57
C GLY A 82 -2.79 -6.42 24.00
N LYS A 83 -1.72 -6.98 23.42
CA LYS A 83 -0.67 -6.22 22.76
C LYS A 83 -1.06 -5.86 21.34
N SER A 84 -0.57 -4.71 20.86
CA SER A 84 -0.67 -4.39 19.43
C SER A 84 0.20 -5.37 18.64
N ALA A 85 -0.39 -5.97 17.62
CA ALA A 85 0.29 -6.97 16.80
C ALA A 85 -0.05 -6.79 15.33
N SER A 86 0.87 -7.16 14.45
CA SER A 86 0.64 -7.18 13.02
C SER A 86 1.22 -8.43 12.38
N LEU A 87 0.50 -8.95 11.41
CA LEU A 87 0.88 -10.10 10.61
C LEU A 87 0.72 -9.77 9.13
N LEU A 88 1.80 -9.95 8.37
CA LEU A 88 1.78 -9.80 6.91
C LEU A 88 1.67 -11.18 6.27
N GLU A 89 0.61 -11.41 5.53
CA GLU A 89 0.35 -12.64 4.79
C GLU A 89 0.21 -12.38 3.30
N GLN A 90 0.76 -13.28 2.48
CA GLN A 90 0.46 -13.34 1.06
C GLN A 90 -0.66 -14.36 0.84
N GLN A 91 -1.88 -13.89 0.70
CA GLN A 91 -3.05 -14.76 0.53
C GLN A 91 -3.20 -15.30 -0.90
N ARG A 92 -2.77 -14.51 -1.87
CA ARG A 92 -2.73 -14.88 -3.31
C ARG A 92 -1.46 -14.32 -3.93
N PRO A 93 -0.99 -14.84 -5.06
CA PRO A 93 0.00 -14.13 -5.85
C PRO A 93 -0.50 -12.70 -6.07
N ASN A 94 0.23 -11.68 -5.64
CA ASN A 94 -0.06 -10.25 -5.78
C ASN A 94 -0.97 -9.61 -4.72
N VAL A 95 -1.39 -10.31 -3.66
CA VAL A 95 -2.17 -9.71 -2.58
C VAL A 95 -1.50 -10.02 -1.25
N PHE A 96 -1.05 -8.98 -0.57
CA PHE A 96 -0.50 -9.05 0.78
C PHE A 96 -1.56 -8.53 1.74
N THR A 97 -1.91 -9.34 2.73
CA THR A 97 -2.84 -8.95 3.79
C THR A 97 -2.09 -8.86 5.10
N MET A 98 -2.33 -7.77 5.81
CA MET A 98 -1.77 -7.55 7.12
C MET A 98 -2.89 -7.30 8.12
N ASN A 99 -2.85 -8.04 9.21
CA ASN A 99 -3.80 -7.89 10.30
C ASN A 99 -3.20 -7.06 11.42
N VAL A 100 -3.98 -6.13 11.92
CA VAL A 100 -3.66 -5.25 13.05
C VAL A 100 -4.67 -5.50 14.14
N ALA A 101 -4.20 -5.74 15.35
CA ALA A 101 -5.06 -5.98 16.50
C ALA A 101 -4.95 -4.85 17.53
N ASN A 102 -6.04 -4.67 18.30
CA ASN A 102 -6.08 -3.76 19.47
C ASN A 102 -5.77 -2.29 19.15
N VAL A 103 -6.30 -1.76 18.04
CA VAL A 103 -6.24 -0.32 17.73
C VAL A 103 -7.28 0.40 18.57
N MET A 104 -6.85 1.19 19.55
CA MET A 104 -7.74 1.87 20.48
C MET A 104 -8.45 3.08 19.83
N PRO A 105 -9.59 3.53 20.39
CA PRO A 105 -10.21 4.77 19.95
C PRO A 105 -9.26 5.96 20.02
N GLY A 106 -9.17 6.72 18.92
CA GLY A 106 -8.26 7.86 18.78
C GLY A 106 -6.83 7.51 18.34
N ASP A 107 -6.47 6.23 18.32
CA ASP A 107 -5.15 5.82 17.84
C ASP A 107 -4.99 6.14 16.35
N THR A 108 -3.80 6.62 16.03
CA THR A 108 -3.34 6.78 14.65
C THR A 108 -2.36 5.65 14.33
N VAL A 109 -2.65 4.93 13.26
CA VAL A 109 -1.82 3.84 12.74
C VAL A 109 -1.14 4.33 11.47
N ARG A 110 0.19 4.37 11.50
CA ARG A 110 1.01 4.67 10.33
C ARG A 110 1.68 3.39 9.85
N ILE A 111 1.43 3.04 8.60
CA ILE A 111 1.97 1.85 7.95
C ILE A 111 3.00 2.30 6.93
N GLU A 112 4.22 1.77 7.03
CA GLU A 112 5.27 1.93 6.04
C GLU A 112 5.53 0.57 5.38
N LEU A 113 5.43 0.52 4.06
CA LEU A 113 5.74 -0.65 3.24
C LEU A 113 6.90 -0.35 2.31
N HIS A 114 7.89 -1.24 2.28
CA HIS A 114 9.04 -1.15 1.39
C HIS A 114 9.09 -2.34 0.46
N TYR A 115 9.13 -2.07 -0.85
CA TYR A 115 9.22 -3.13 -1.86
C TYR A 115 10.02 -2.69 -3.08
N THR A 116 10.49 -3.67 -3.84
CA THR A 116 11.04 -3.46 -5.18
C THR A 116 10.19 -4.13 -6.24
N GLU A 117 10.18 -3.53 -7.43
CA GLU A 117 9.50 -4.06 -8.59
C GLU A 117 10.41 -3.99 -9.84
N LEU A 118 10.38 -5.06 -10.64
CA LEU A 118 10.99 -5.05 -11.95
C LEU A 118 10.03 -4.45 -12.99
N ILE A 119 10.40 -3.29 -13.54
CA ILE A 119 9.65 -2.66 -14.62
C ILE A 119 10.04 -3.31 -15.94
N SER A 120 9.06 -3.94 -16.62
CA SER A 120 9.28 -4.50 -17.94
C SER A 120 8.86 -3.54 -19.05
N SER A 121 9.63 -3.49 -20.10
CA SER A 121 9.26 -2.77 -21.33
C SER A 121 8.17 -3.53 -22.09
N ARG A 122 7.22 -2.78 -22.63
CA ARG A 122 6.25 -3.24 -23.59
C ARG A 122 6.23 -2.26 -24.76
N ASP A 123 6.56 -2.75 -25.97
CA ASP A 123 6.62 -1.94 -27.19
C ASP A 123 7.54 -0.70 -27.06
N GLY A 124 8.66 -0.84 -26.34
CA GLY A 124 9.63 0.22 -26.11
C GLY A 124 9.23 1.23 -25.02
N VAL A 125 8.08 1.03 -24.36
CA VAL A 125 7.61 1.88 -23.26
C VAL A 125 7.78 1.16 -21.93
N TYR A 126 8.36 1.85 -20.95
CA TYR A 126 8.43 1.41 -19.56
C TYR A 126 7.30 2.06 -18.79
N GLN A 127 6.56 1.26 -18.02
CA GLN A 127 5.43 1.75 -17.25
C GLN A 127 5.57 1.36 -15.78
N PHE A 128 5.59 2.36 -14.91
CA PHE A 128 5.42 2.21 -13.47
C PHE A 128 3.96 2.47 -13.11
N VAL A 129 3.35 1.60 -12.31
CA VAL A 129 1.96 1.72 -11.85
C VAL A 129 1.92 1.49 -10.36
N PHE A 130 1.50 2.50 -9.60
CA PHE A 130 1.13 2.34 -8.20
C PHE A 130 -0.40 2.16 -8.10
N PRO A 131 -0.89 1.01 -7.57
CA PRO A 131 -2.32 0.79 -7.45
C PRO A 131 -2.87 1.61 -6.27
N THR A 132 -3.71 2.60 -6.55
CA THR A 132 -4.38 3.42 -5.52
C THR A 132 -5.71 2.81 -5.06
N VAL A 133 -6.29 1.94 -5.88
CA VAL A 133 -7.61 1.32 -5.63
C VAL A 133 -7.50 -0.20 -5.77
N THR A 134 -7.95 -0.92 -4.76
CA THR A 134 -8.28 -2.34 -4.87
C THR A 134 -9.62 -2.47 -5.57
N GLY A 135 -9.61 -2.64 -6.90
CA GLY A 135 -10.84 -2.93 -7.64
C GLY A 135 -11.47 -4.27 -7.24
N PRO A 136 -12.80 -4.44 -7.36
CA PRO A 136 -13.46 -5.72 -7.14
C PRO A 136 -12.87 -6.73 -8.12
N ARG A 137 -12.12 -7.68 -7.61
CA ARG A 137 -11.78 -8.87 -8.40
C ARG A 137 -12.94 -9.83 -8.19
N TYR A 138 -13.62 -10.21 -9.25
CA TYR A 138 -14.71 -11.16 -9.23
C TYR A 138 -14.30 -12.44 -8.50
N ALA A 139 -14.66 -12.56 -7.23
CA ALA A 139 -14.75 -13.82 -6.54
C ALA A 139 -16.14 -14.34 -6.84
N SER A 140 -16.25 -15.38 -7.66
CA SER A 140 -17.49 -16.12 -7.75
C SER A 140 -17.78 -16.69 -6.35
N PRO A 141 -18.93 -16.40 -5.73
CA PRO A 141 -19.28 -16.96 -4.44
C PRO A 141 -19.37 -18.46 -4.61
N SER A 142 -18.34 -19.19 -4.16
CA SER A 142 -18.41 -20.62 -3.98
C SER A 142 -18.84 -20.91 -2.55
N PRO A 143 -19.86 -21.74 -2.32
CA PRO A 143 -20.35 -22.04 -0.98
C PRO A 143 -19.30 -22.67 -0.05
N GLU A 144 -18.18 -23.12 -0.58
CA GLU A 144 -17.11 -23.79 0.17
C GLU A 144 -16.03 -22.83 0.73
N ASN A 145 -16.06 -21.53 0.38
CA ASN A 145 -15.03 -20.55 0.77
C ASN A 145 -15.57 -19.38 1.61
N SER A 146 -16.63 -19.57 2.36
CA SER A 146 -17.32 -18.51 3.12
C SER A 146 -16.51 -17.83 4.24
N GLY A 147 -15.24 -18.19 4.44
CA GLY A 147 -14.36 -17.57 5.45
C GLY A 147 -13.11 -16.89 4.88
N GLN A 148 -12.83 -16.99 3.58
CA GLN A 148 -11.59 -16.49 2.98
C GLN A 148 -11.76 -15.23 2.12
N ASP A 149 -12.97 -14.80 1.85
CA ASP A 149 -13.27 -13.69 0.94
C ASP A 149 -13.83 -12.43 1.64
N GLU A 150 -13.73 -12.32 2.97
CA GLU A 150 -14.18 -11.12 3.72
C GLU A 150 -13.47 -9.83 3.26
N TRP A 151 -12.26 -9.94 2.71
CA TRP A 151 -11.53 -8.80 2.17
C TRP A 151 -12.11 -8.26 0.84
N VAL A 152 -12.92 -9.06 0.14
CA VAL A 152 -13.61 -8.65 -1.10
C VAL A 152 -14.78 -7.72 -0.80
N ALA A 153 -15.26 -7.75 0.43
CA ALA A 153 -16.32 -6.89 0.95
C ALA A 153 -15.83 -5.51 1.42
N SER A 154 -14.63 -5.06 0.99
CA SER A 154 -14.20 -3.69 1.24
C SER A 154 -15.25 -2.72 0.69
N PRO A 155 -15.89 -1.93 1.55
CA PRO A 155 -16.92 -1.01 1.11
C PRO A 155 -16.27 0.03 0.21
N TYR A 156 -16.69 0.04 -1.06
CA TYR A 156 -16.41 1.18 -1.92
C TYR A 156 -17.16 2.38 -1.37
N LEU A 157 -16.54 3.55 -1.46
CA LEU A 157 -17.30 4.78 -1.28
C LEU A 157 -18.38 4.80 -2.35
N GLU A 158 -19.61 5.16 -1.97
CA GLU A 158 -20.69 5.36 -2.91
C GLU A 158 -20.28 6.42 -3.95
N GLU A 159 -20.69 6.21 -5.20
CA GLU A 159 -20.43 7.16 -6.28
C GLU A 159 -20.87 8.58 -5.87
N GLY A 160 -19.94 9.52 -5.91
CA GLY A 160 -20.18 10.91 -5.47
C GLY A 160 -19.79 11.22 -4.02
N THR A 161 -19.32 10.24 -3.25
CA THR A 161 -18.74 10.50 -1.93
C THR A 161 -17.33 11.06 -2.11
N ALA A 162 -17.07 12.24 -1.55
CA ALA A 162 -15.73 12.83 -1.60
C ALA A 162 -14.73 11.93 -0.85
N PRO A 163 -13.54 11.65 -1.42
CA PRO A 163 -12.48 10.92 -0.74
C PRO A 163 -12.07 11.68 0.53
N GLN A 164 -11.79 10.95 1.61
CA GLN A 164 -11.48 11.54 2.91
C GLN A 164 -9.97 11.66 3.16
N GLY A 165 -9.14 11.04 2.32
CA GLY A 165 -7.69 10.99 2.49
C GLY A 165 -6.95 11.82 1.45
N THR A 166 -5.79 12.36 1.84
CA THR A 166 -4.86 12.99 0.92
C THR A 166 -3.98 11.95 0.24
N TYR A 167 -3.50 12.28 -0.95
CA TYR A 167 -2.66 11.41 -1.75
C TYR A 167 -1.49 12.19 -2.36
N ASP A 168 -0.29 11.64 -2.24
CA ASP A 168 0.91 12.19 -2.88
C ASP A 168 1.80 11.10 -3.44
N ILE A 169 2.43 11.35 -4.58
CA ILE A 169 3.41 10.46 -5.20
C ILE A 169 4.58 11.24 -5.76
N ALA A 170 5.78 10.81 -5.41
CA ALA A 170 7.03 11.32 -5.96
C ALA A 170 7.84 10.18 -6.58
N VAL A 171 8.35 10.39 -7.78
CA VAL A 171 9.16 9.40 -8.51
C VAL A 171 10.46 10.04 -8.97
N ASN A 172 11.59 9.48 -8.50
CA ASN A 172 12.92 9.81 -8.94
C ASN A 172 13.38 8.81 -10.00
N LEU A 173 13.71 9.27 -11.20
CA LEU A 173 14.16 8.40 -12.29
C LEU A 173 15.64 8.62 -12.59
N SER A 174 16.37 7.50 -12.71
CA SER A 174 17.71 7.42 -13.27
C SER A 174 17.75 6.26 -14.27
N THR A 175 17.53 6.55 -15.54
CA THR A 175 17.27 5.53 -16.56
C THR A 175 18.54 4.96 -17.20
N GLY A 176 19.67 5.65 -17.07
CA GLY A 176 20.94 5.28 -17.72
C GLY A 176 20.95 5.49 -19.24
N VAL A 177 19.80 5.83 -19.83
CA VAL A 177 19.61 6.18 -21.25
C VAL A 177 18.77 7.44 -21.34
N PRO A 178 18.86 8.23 -22.45
CA PRO A 178 18.06 9.44 -22.59
C PRO A 178 16.55 9.17 -22.53
N ILE A 179 15.84 10.00 -21.76
CA ILE A 179 14.39 9.95 -21.61
C ILE A 179 13.76 10.74 -22.77
N SER A 180 13.11 10.06 -23.69
CA SER A 180 12.44 10.70 -24.83
C SER A 180 11.16 11.41 -24.41
N SER A 181 10.34 10.76 -23.56
CA SER A 181 9.12 11.35 -23.03
C SER A 181 8.76 10.77 -21.66
N LEU A 182 8.07 11.57 -20.83
CA LEU A 182 7.47 11.16 -19.57
C LEU A 182 6.03 11.64 -19.58
N THR A 183 5.09 10.70 -19.41
CA THR A 183 3.66 11.01 -19.41
C THR A 183 2.95 10.19 -18.33
N SER A 184 1.83 10.68 -17.86
CA SER A 184 0.89 9.93 -17.03
C SER A 184 -0.48 9.95 -17.68
N SER A 185 -1.15 8.79 -17.70
CA SER A 185 -2.51 8.65 -18.23
C SER A 185 -3.60 8.90 -17.17
N SER A 186 -3.24 8.84 -15.89
CA SER A 186 -4.20 8.91 -14.77
C SER A 186 -4.21 10.27 -14.07
N HIS A 187 -3.05 10.92 -13.95
CA HIS A 187 -2.90 12.15 -13.17
C HIS A 187 -2.11 13.19 -13.93
N LYS A 188 -2.34 14.46 -13.62
CA LYS A 188 -1.46 15.54 -14.05
C LYS A 188 -0.16 15.48 -13.26
N ILE A 189 0.95 15.51 -13.98
CA ILE A 189 2.28 15.42 -13.39
C ILE A 189 3.10 16.66 -13.66
N LYS A 190 3.97 16.99 -12.71
CA LYS A 190 5.06 17.94 -12.86
C LYS A 190 6.36 17.15 -13.07
N VAL A 191 7.09 17.48 -14.11
CA VAL A 191 8.36 16.82 -14.46
C VAL A 191 9.49 17.84 -14.39
N GLU A 192 10.47 17.58 -13.55
CA GLU A 192 11.71 18.34 -13.46
C GLU A 192 12.86 17.46 -13.97
N LYS A 193 13.44 17.81 -15.09
CA LYS A 193 14.60 17.10 -15.66
C LYS A 193 15.90 17.70 -15.11
N GLU A 194 16.69 16.86 -14.46
CA GLU A 194 18.03 17.22 -14.01
C GLU A 194 19.07 17.00 -15.13
N SER A 195 18.86 15.97 -15.94
CA SER A 195 19.68 15.65 -17.11
C SER A 195 18.84 14.95 -18.18
N GLU A 196 19.47 14.49 -19.27
CA GLU A 196 18.81 13.70 -20.30
C GLU A 196 18.28 12.35 -19.78
N SER A 197 18.88 11.79 -18.72
CA SER A 197 18.56 10.49 -18.15
C SER A 197 18.07 10.53 -16.70
N ILE A 198 17.99 11.72 -16.09
CA ILE A 198 17.57 11.90 -14.70
C ILE A 198 16.39 12.88 -14.67
N ALA A 199 15.31 12.45 -14.03
CA ALA A 199 14.13 13.28 -13.84
C ALA A 199 13.48 13.05 -12.50
N HIS A 200 12.81 14.08 -11.99
CA HIS A 200 11.97 14.04 -10.81
C HIS A 200 10.53 14.32 -11.22
N VAL A 201 9.62 13.46 -10.80
CA VAL A 201 8.20 13.53 -11.16
C VAL A 201 7.36 13.58 -9.89
N THR A 202 6.47 14.55 -9.83
CA THR A 202 5.48 14.70 -8.74
C THR A 202 4.09 14.90 -9.33
N LEU A 203 3.06 14.72 -8.52
CA LEU A 203 1.72 15.12 -8.88
C LEU A 203 1.62 16.65 -8.95
N SER A 204 0.90 17.19 -9.94
CA SER A 204 0.63 18.63 -10.02
C SER A 204 -0.31 19.09 -8.91
N ASP A 205 -1.17 18.19 -8.46
CA ASP A 205 -2.24 18.40 -7.48
C ASP A 205 -1.91 17.60 -6.17
N SER A 206 -0.62 17.63 -5.75
CA SER A 206 -0.19 16.90 -4.56
C SER A 206 -0.90 17.41 -3.30
N GLY A 207 -1.32 16.48 -2.43
CA GLY A 207 -2.11 16.78 -1.25
C GLY A 207 -3.61 16.98 -1.51
N GLU A 208 -4.09 16.83 -2.73
CA GLU A 208 -5.51 16.75 -3.03
C GLU A 208 -6.06 15.34 -2.74
N PHE A 209 -7.37 15.25 -2.63
CA PHE A 209 -8.06 14.00 -2.33
C PHE A 209 -7.91 12.98 -3.46
N ALA A 210 -7.63 11.74 -3.08
CA ALA A 210 -7.53 10.61 -4.00
C ALA A 210 -8.90 10.06 -4.41
#